data_e8b93bc6767adc11b20b05f055b038cc
#
_entry.id   e8b93bc6767adc11b20b05f055b038cc
#
_cell.length_a   1.000
_cell.length_b   1.000
_cell.length_c   1.000
_cell.angle_alpha   90.00
_cell.angle_beta   90.00
_cell.angle_gamma   90.00
#
_symmetry.space_group_name_H-M   'P 1'
#
loop_
_entity.id
_entity.type
_entity.pdbx_description
1 polymer ?
#
loop_
_entity_poly.entity_id
_entity_poly.type
_entity_poly.pdbx_seq_one_letter_code
_entity_poly.pdbx_strand_id
1 'polypeptide(L)'
;MLFRSTNRNNWKDHQEKKLKMSYKEQREFETIEDDIATLEEKVDALDQEILKYANDFAKLNELSKQKEEAQNLLSEKMDRWVYLEELAAKISKASY
;
A
#
# COMPACT_ATOMS: atom_id res chain seq x y z
N MET A 1 24.69 -32.30 -22.32
CA MET A 1 24.36 -31.87 -21.68
C MET A 1 23.92 -31.45 -21.39
N LEU A 2 23.80 -31.40 -21.60
CA LEU A 2 23.35 -30.88 -20.87
C LEU A 2 22.85 -30.29 -20.65
N PHE A 3 22.68 -30.27 -20.76
CA PHE A 3 22.08 -29.60 -20.02
C PHE A 3 21.65 -29.28 -19.69
N ARG A 4 21.74 -29.57 -19.79
CA ARG A 4 21.26 -29.16 -19.08
C ARG A 4 20.93 -28.64 -18.56
N SER A 5 21.17 -28.86 -19.02
CA SER A 5 20.78 -28.22 -18.09
C SER A 5 20.28 -27.64 -17.87
N THR A 6 20.46 -27.86 -18.47
CA THR A 6 19.98 -27.13 -17.81
C THR A 6 19.26 -26.72 -17.48
N ASN A 7 19.25 -26.94 -17.90
CA ASN A 7 18.60 -26.39 -17.06
C ASN A 7 18.21 -26.22 -16.44
N ARG A 8 18.50 -26.56 -16.46
CA ARG A 8 18.13 -26.36 -15.50
C ARG A 8 17.83 -25.78 -14.84
N ASN A 9 18.04 -25.82 -15.26
CA ASN A 9 17.87 -25.18 -14.37
C ASN A 9 17.32 -24.55 -14.20
N ASN A 10 17.00 -24.36 -14.44
CA ASN A 10 16.64 -23.67 -14.10
C ASN A 10 15.71 -23.64 -13.62
N TRP A 11 15.42 -24.11 -13.48
CA TRP A 11 14.70 -24.09 -12.80
C TRP A 11 14.36 -24.07 -11.78
N LYS A 12 14.83 -24.16 -11.41
CA LYS A 12 14.69 -24.18 -10.32
C LYS A 12 14.64 -23.41 -9.70
N ASP A 13 15.01 -23.02 -9.92
CA ASP A 13 15.00 -22.25 -9.14
C ASP A 13 14.14 -21.52 -9.02
N HIS A 14 13.40 -21.90 -9.43
CA HIS A 14 12.73 -21.32 -9.12
C HIS A 14 11.89 -21.29 -8.50
N GLN A 15 11.78 -21.60 -8.29
CA GLN A 15 11.23 -21.76 -7.66
C GLN A 15 10.79 -21.55 -6.83
N GLU A 16 11.01 -21.75 -6.68
CA GLU A 16 10.89 -21.57 -5.77
C GLU A 16 10.68 -20.71 -5.20
N LYS A 17 10.50 -20.64 -5.64
CA LYS A 17 10.48 -19.83 -5.25
C LYS A 17 9.93 -19.09 -4.57
N LYS A 18 9.92 -18.95 -4.68
CA LYS A 18 9.82 -18.48 -3.57
C LYS A 18 8.90 -17.43 -3.26
N LEU A 19 8.25 -17.42 -2.20
CA LEU A 19 7.43 -16.36 -1.72
C LEU A 19 8.32 -15.32 -1.08
N LYS A 20 8.43 -14.21 -1.76
CA LYS A 20 9.39 -13.19 -1.38
C LYS A 20 8.87 -11.86 -1.87
N MET A 21 8.90 -10.85 -1.01
CA MET A 21 8.57 -9.51 -1.44
C MET A 21 9.65 -8.99 -2.37
N SER A 22 9.24 -8.29 -3.44
CA SER A 22 10.21 -7.57 -4.25
C SER A 22 10.77 -6.43 -3.42
N TYR A 23 11.88 -5.85 -3.88
CA TYR A 23 12.48 -4.71 -3.19
C TYR A 23 11.48 -3.57 -3.04
N LYS A 24 10.71 -3.31 -4.09
CA LYS A 24 9.67 -2.27 -4.07
C LYS A 24 8.60 -2.57 -3.05
N GLU A 25 8.14 -3.82 -2.99
CA GLU A 25 7.11 -4.20 -2.04
C GLU A 25 7.60 -4.09 -0.62
N GLN A 26 8.83 -4.45 -0.39
CA GLN A 26 9.42 -4.37 0.93
C GLN A 26 9.53 -2.93 1.41
N ARG A 27 9.99 -2.04 0.52
CA ARG A 27 10.07 -0.62 0.82
C ARG A 27 8.70 -0.05 1.08
N GLU A 28 7.74 -0.41 0.26
CA GLU A 28 6.36 0.04 0.41
C GLU A 28 5.78 -0.41 1.74
N PHE A 29 6.02 -1.67 2.09
CA PHE A 29 5.52 -2.23 3.35
C PHE A 29 6.08 -1.50 4.56
N GLU A 30 7.33 -1.05 4.48
CA GLU A 30 7.96 -0.30 5.57
C GLU A 30 7.37 1.08 5.78
N THR A 31 6.86 1.71 4.71
CA THR A 31 6.39 3.09 4.78
C THR A 31 4.88 3.25 4.70
N ILE A 32 4.16 2.18 4.33
CA ILE A 32 2.73 2.32 4.04
C ILE A 32 1.92 2.70 5.28
N GLU A 33 2.31 2.23 6.45
CA GLU A 33 1.62 2.60 7.69
C GLU A 33 1.75 4.09 7.97
N ASP A 34 2.94 4.63 7.73
CA ASP A 34 3.16 6.08 7.87
C ASP A 34 2.33 6.86 6.86
N ASP A 35 2.26 6.35 5.62
CA ASP A 35 1.45 6.98 4.58
C ASP A 35 -0.02 7.01 4.97
N ILE A 36 -0.52 5.89 5.49
CA ILE A 36 -1.91 5.79 5.95
C ILE A 36 -2.17 6.77 7.08
N ALA A 37 -1.27 6.82 8.06
CA ALA A 37 -1.42 7.73 9.20
C ALA A 37 -1.44 9.19 8.73
N THR A 38 -0.58 9.53 7.79
CA THR A 38 -0.53 10.89 7.24
C THR A 38 -1.82 11.24 6.54
N LEU A 39 -2.37 10.31 5.76
CA LEU A 39 -3.64 10.55 5.06
C LEU A 39 -4.80 10.66 6.02
N GLU A 40 -4.81 9.86 7.08
CA GLU A 40 -5.85 9.96 8.11
C GLU A 40 -5.82 11.31 8.80
N GLU A 41 -4.61 11.80 9.11
CA GLU A 41 -4.46 13.13 9.70
C GLU A 41 -4.95 14.21 8.74
N LYS A 42 -4.65 14.05 7.45
CA LYS A 42 -5.09 15.01 6.45
C LYS A 42 -6.60 15.07 6.34
N VAL A 43 -7.26 13.91 6.33
CA VAL A 43 -8.74 13.85 6.28
C VAL A 43 -9.32 14.51 7.52
N ASP A 44 -8.75 14.24 8.68
CA ASP A 44 -9.21 14.82 9.93
C ASP A 44 -9.08 16.34 9.93
N ALA A 45 -7.92 16.84 9.47
CA ALA A 45 -7.70 18.27 9.36
C ALA A 45 -8.69 18.93 8.40
N LEU A 46 -8.99 18.26 7.28
CA LEU A 46 -9.95 18.77 6.31
C LEU A 46 -11.35 18.81 6.89
N ASP A 47 -11.71 17.79 7.69
CA ASP A 47 -12.99 17.77 8.37
C ASP A 47 -13.15 18.98 9.29
N GLN A 48 -12.10 19.30 10.04
CA GLN A 48 -12.13 20.45 10.95
C GLN A 48 -12.23 21.76 10.18
N GLU A 49 -11.52 21.86 9.04
CA GLU A 49 -11.63 23.06 8.21
C GLU A 49 -13.02 23.21 7.61
N ILE A 50 -13.66 22.12 7.22
CA ILE A 50 -15.02 22.14 6.72
C ILE A 50 -15.96 22.74 7.76
N LEU A 51 -15.81 22.33 9.02
CA LEU A 51 -16.62 22.90 10.09
C LEU A 51 -16.34 24.40 10.29
N LYS A 52 -15.08 24.78 10.13
CA LYS A 52 -14.65 26.16 10.31
C LYS A 52 -15.23 27.09 9.25
N TYR A 53 -15.35 26.59 8.02
CA TYR A 53 -15.79 27.38 6.86
C TYR A 53 -17.21 26.99 6.44
N ALA A 54 -18.05 26.59 7.38
CA ALA A 54 -19.39 26.08 7.09
C ALA A 54 -20.27 27.07 6.34
N ASN A 55 -19.98 28.37 6.46
CA ASN A 55 -20.78 29.42 5.82
C ASN A 55 -20.20 29.91 4.49
N ASP A 56 -19.10 29.31 4.03
CA ASP A 56 -18.42 29.72 2.81
C ASP A 56 -18.50 28.61 1.77
N PHE A 57 -19.47 28.76 0.84
CA PHE A 57 -19.74 27.73 -0.16
C PHE A 57 -18.54 27.40 -1.05
N ALA A 58 -17.83 28.44 -1.49
CA ALA A 58 -16.68 28.23 -2.38
C ALA A 58 -15.61 27.42 -1.65
N LYS A 59 -15.37 27.78 -0.40
CA LYS A 59 -14.39 27.10 0.43
C LYS A 59 -14.83 25.67 0.74
N LEU A 60 -16.12 25.49 1.06
CA LEU A 60 -16.67 24.17 1.33
C LEU A 60 -16.53 23.23 0.14
N ASN A 61 -16.82 23.72 -1.07
CA ASN A 61 -16.70 22.92 -2.27
C ASN A 61 -15.25 22.42 -2.45
N GLU A 62 -14.31 23.32 -2.27
CA GLU A 62 -12.91 22.99 -2.44
C GLU A 62 -12.43 22.00 -1.37
N LEU A 63 -12.81 22.27 -0.13
CA LEU A 63 -12.41 21.39 0.98
C LEU A 63 -13.03 20.02 0.86
N SER A 64 -14.29 19.94 0.43
CA SER A 64 -14.97 18.65 0.23
C SER A 64 -14.28 17.85 -0.86
N LYS A 65 -13.86 18.53 -1.93
CA LYS A 65 -13.15 17.88 -3.03
C LYS A 65 -11.81 17.33 -2.55
N GLN A 66 -11.06 18.14 -1.80
CA GLN A 66 -9.78 17.69 -1.25
C GLN A 66 -9.96 16.52 -0.30
N LYS A 67 -11.02 16.56 0.51
CA LYS A 67 -11.31 15.47 1.43
C LYS A 67 -11.60 14.17 0.66
N GLU A 68 -12.41 14.28 -0.39
CA GLU A 68 -12.75 13.11 -1.19
C GLU A 68 -11.50 12.50 -1.81
N GLU A 69 -10.61 13.34 -2.36
CA GLU A 69 -9.36 12.86 -2.94
C GLU A 69 -8.49 12.18 -1.89
N ALA A 70 -8.38 12.77 -0.71
CA ALA A 70 -7.59 12.18 0.37
C ALA A 70 -8.19 10.85 0.81
N GLN A 71 -9.51 10.75 0.90
CA GLN A 71 -10.18 9.51 1.28
C GLN A 71 -9.99 8.42 0.24
N ASN A 72 -10.00 8.79 -1.05
CA ASN A 72 -9.75 7.83 -2.12
C ASN A 72 -8.33 7.28 -2.05
N LEU A 73 -7.35 8.15 -1.82
CA LEU A 73 -5.97 7.72 -1.64
C LEU A 73 -5.81 6.83 -0.41
N LEU A 74 -6.48 7.20 0.67
CA LEU A 74 -6.44 6.42 1.90
C LEU A 74 -6.99 5.02 1.67
N SER A 75 -8.12 4.92 0.95
CA SER A 75 -8.73 3.64 0.63
C SER A 75 -7.78 2.76 -0.19
N GLU A 76 -7.13 3.35 -1.20
CA GLU A 76 -6.16 2.64 -2.02
C GLU A 76 -4.98 2.14 -1.19
N LYS A 77 -4.49 2.99 -0.29
CA LYS A 77 -3.36 2.61 0.56
C LYS A 77 -3.75 1.51 1.53
N MET A 78 -4.97 1.56 2.07
CA MET A 78 -5.43 0.51 2.99
C MET A 78 -5.60 -0.82 2.28
N ASP A 79 -6.11 -0.81 1.05
CA ASP A 79 -6.20 -2.03 0.25
C ASP A 79 -4.81 -2.60 -0.02
N ARG A 80 -3.88 -1.73 -0.35
CA ARG A 80 -2.50 -2.14 -0.61
C ARG A 80 -1.86 -2.68 0.66
N TRP A 81 -2.13 -2.05 1.80
CA TRP A 81 -1.61 -2.51 3.08
C TRP A 81 -2.09 -3.92 3.40
N VAL A 82 -3.37 -4.21 3.16
CA VAL A 82 -3.92 -5.54 3.40
C VAL A 82 -3.20 -6.56 2.52
N TYR A 83 -3.00 -6.23 1.25
CA TYR A 83 -2.27 -7.11 0.34
C TYR A 83 -0.85 -7.42 0.86
N LEU A 84 -0.15 -6.37 1.30
CA LEU A 84 1.23 -6.54 1.78
C LEU A 84 1.27 -7.32 3.09
N GLU A 85 0.29 -7.11 3.98
CA GLU A 85 0.19 -7.87 5.22
C GLU A 85 -0.03 -9.35 4.94
N GLU A 86 -0.92 -9.66 4.01
CA GLU A 86 -1.17 -11.04 3.63
C GLU A 86 0.06 -11.68 3.00
N LEU A 87 0.76 -10.92 2.17
CA LEU A 87 1.99 -11.42 1.55
C LEU A 87 3.05 -11.70 2.60
N ALA A 88 3.21 -10.80 3.56
CA ALA A 88 4.17 -10.98 4.64
C ALA A 88 3.82 -12.21 5.48
N ALA A 89 2.53 -12.44 5.74
CA ALA A 89 2.09 -13.62 6.48
C ALA A 89 2.41 -14.90 5.73
N LYS A 90 2.20 -14.89 4.41
CA LYS A 90 2.51 -16.06 3.58
C LYS A 90 4.01 -16.35 3.57
N ILE A 91 4.82 -15.31 3.48
CA ILE A 91 6.26 -15.46 3.50
C ILE A 91 6.71 -16.03 4.83
N SER A 92 6.14 -15.54 5.92
CA SER A 92 6.46 -16.04 7.27
C SER A 92 6.13 -17.52 7.39
N LYS A 93 4.98 -17.95 6.86
CA LYS A 93 4.59 -19.35 6.88
C LYS A 93 5.51 -20.20 6.04
N ALA A 94 5.94 -19.68 4.88
CA ALA A 94 6.80 -20.43 3.97
C ALA A 94 8.23 -20.54 4.48
N SER A 95 8.59 -19.77 5.49
CA SER A 95 9.96 -19.73 6.04
C SER A 95 10.30 -20.97 6.84
N TYR A 96 9.37 -21.82 7.12
CA TYR A 96 9.67 -23.07 7.79
C TYR A 96 10.30 -24.04 6.85
#